data_059763b1b7bebb9affb5a76bee431d3b
#
_entry.id   059763b1b7bebb9affb5a76bee431d3b
#
_cell.length_a   1.000
_cell.length_b   1.000
_cell.length_c   1.000
_cell.angle_alpha   90.00
_cell.angle_beta   90.00
_cell.angle_gamma   90.00
#
_symmetry.space_group_name_H-M   'P 1'
#
loop_
_entity.id
_entity.type
_entity.pdbx_description
1 polymer ?
#
loop_
_entity_poly.entity_id
_entity_poly.type
_entity_poly.pdbx_seq_one_letter_code
_entity_poly.pdbx_strand_id
1 'polypeptide(L)'
;MPDMKRRDLIKTGLGTGIALGASVSLPTRVFAQPMAGSPRDRELSKIAKRELDKAGDVIWRKDIVGIADFGLHSAERRFHFVNLERQEVKSFHVSHGTGSDPEHDGWLNTFSNVEGSNATSRGAYVTWE
;
A
#
# COMPACT_ATOMS: atom_id res chain seq x y z
N MET A 1 -16.78 11.44 -52.32
CA MET A 1 -16.30 10.25 -51.61
C MET A 1 -17.44 9.70 -50.79
N PRO A 2 -17.90 8.49 -51.02
CA PRO A 2 -18.94 7.93 -50.20
C PRO A 2 -18.41 7.61 -48.82
N ASP A 3 -19.13 8.09 -47.83
CA ASP A 3 -18.85 7.93 -46.41
C ASP A 3 -19.02 6.45 -46.02
N MET A 4 -17.90 5.76 -45.84
CA MET A 4 -17.87 4.35 -45.43
C MET A 4 -18.23 4.27 -43.96
N LYS A 5 -19.47 3.89 -43.68
CA LYS A 5 -19.93 3.63 -42.32
C LYS A 5 -19.16 2.50 -41.71
N ARG A 6 -18.75 2.64 -40.45
CA ARG A 6 -18.00 1.64 -39.66
C ARG A 6 -18.59 0.22 -39.65
N ARG A 7 -19.82 0.05 -40.12
CA ARG A 7 -20.50 -1.25 -40.25
C ARG A 7 -20.08 -2.07 -41.47
N ASP A 8 -19.48 -1.43 -42.47
CA ASP A 8 -19.12 -2.12 -43.72
C ASP A 8 -17.73 -2.77 -43.66
N LEU A 9 -16.91 -2.40 -42.64
CA LEU A 9 -15.59 -2.96 -42.43
C LEU A 9 -15.64 -4.40 -41.87
N ILE A 10 -16.79 -4.81 -41.31
CA ILE A 10 -16.94 -6.13 -40.65
C ILE A 10 -17.39 -7.21 -41.65
N LYS A 11 -17.85 -6.82 -42.82
CA LYS A 11 -18.40 -7.77 -43.80
C LYS A 11 -17.43 -8.29 -44.86
N THR A 12 -16.22 -7.76 -44.93
CA THR A 12 -15.22 -8.14 -45.94
C THR A 12 -14.12 -9.07 -45.41
N GLY A 13 -14.27 -9.62 -44.21
CA GLY A 13 -13.26 -10.45 -43.58
C GLY A 13 -13.57 -11.96 -43.51
N LEU A 14 -14.49 -12.46 -44.32
CA LEU A 14 -14.68 -13.92 -44.43
C LEU A 14 -13.87 -14.47 -45.60
N GLY A 15 -12.56 -14.40 -45.45
CA GLY A 15 -11.61 -15.17 -46.26
C GLY A 15 -11.31 -16.48 -45.56
N THR A 16 -11.61 -17.56 -46.25
CA THR A 16 -11.21 -18.91 -45.93
C THR A 16 -9.77 -19.00 -45.50
N GLY A 17 -9.52 -19.01 -44.19
CA GLY A 17 -8.22 -19.27 -43.58
C GLY A 17 -8.23 -20.63 -42.91
N ILE A 18 -7.43 -21.53 -43.46
CA ILE A 18 -7.13 -22.86 -42.97
C ILE A 18 -6.76 -22.77 -41.49
N ALA A 19 -7.49 -23.52 -40.68
CA ALA A 19 -7.19 -23.69 -39.26
C ALA A 19 -5.87 -24.48 -39.09
N LEU A 20 -4.76 -23.77 -39.00
CA LEU A 20 -3.61 -24.28 -38.32
C LEU A 20 -3.87 -24.04 -36.83
N GLY A 21 -4.09 -25.12 -36.11
CA GLY A 21 -4.26 -25.13 -34.67
C GLY A 21 -3.03 -24.61 -33.96
N ALA A 22 -2.90 -23.31 -33.88
CA ALA A 22 -2.08 -22.68 -32.86
C ALA A 22 -2.94 -22.73 -31.60
N SER A 23 -2.65 -23.66 -30.73
CA SER A 23 -3.07 -23.61 -29.33
C SER A 23 -2.51 -22.32 -28.78
N VAL A 24 -3.30 -21.25 -28.84
CA VAL A 24 -3.05 -20.06 -28.05
C VAL A 24 -3.26 -20.52 -26.62
N SER A 25 -2.20 -21.00 -26.01
CA SER A 25 -2.13 -21.12 -24.57
C SER A 25 -2.24 -19.69 -24.04
N LEU A 26 -3.47 -19.28 -23.78
CA LEU A 26 -3.73 -18.10 -22.99
C LEU A 26 -2.92 -18.25 -21.71
N PRO A 27 -2.05 -17.32 -21.37
CA PRO A 27 -1.35 -17.40 -20.10
C PRO A 27 -2.39 -17.34 -19.00
N THR A 28 -2.68 -18.49 -18.42
CA THR A 28 -3.60 -18.69 -17.28
C THR A 28 -3.15 -17.92 -16.02
N ARG A 29 -2.19 -17.00 -16.17
CA ARG A 29 -1.57 -16.28 -15.08
C ARG A 29 -2.01 -14.83 -14.93
N VAL A 30 -2.97 -14.37 -15.72
CA VAL A 30 -3.43 -12.98 -15.63
C VAL A 30 -4.27 -12.72 -14.37
N PHE A 31 -4.75 -13.77 -13.69
CA PHE A 31 -5.67 -13.64 -12.56
C PHE A 31 -5.09 -13.99 -11.18
N ALA A 32 -3.84 -14.35 -11.06
CA ALA A 32 -3.30 -14.85 -9.81
C ALA A 32 -1.96 -14.23 -9.41
N GLN A 33 -1.66 -13.05 -9.90
CA GLN A 33 -0.66 -12.25 -9.22
C GLN A 33 -1.43 -11.37 -8.24
N PRO A 34 -1.31 -11.61 -6.92
CA PRO A 34 -1.58 -10.53 -6.00
C PRO A 34 -0.72 -9.38 -6.49
N MET A 35 -1.32 -8.23 -6.73
CA MET A 35 -0.58 -7.01 -7.05
C MET A 35 0.59 -6.97 -6.08
N ALA A 36 1.77 -7.32 -6.55
CA ALA A 36 2.95 -7.20 -5.73
C ALA A 36 2.99 -5.73 -5.34
N GLY A 37 2.65 -5.44 -4.09
CA GLY A 37 2.59 -4.10 -3.57
C GLY A 37 3.87 -3.35 -3.93
N SER A 38 3.84 -2.07 -3.98
CA SER A 38 5.02 -1.26 -4.26
C SER A 38 6.21 -1.74 -3.42
N PRO A 39 7.47 -1.47 -3.80
CA PRO A 39 8.61 -1.78 -2.94
C PRO A 39 8.44 -1.25 -1.52
N ARG A 40 7.74 -0.11 -1.39
CA ARG A 40 7.38 0.49 -0.11
C ARG A 40 6.40 -0.39 0.68
N ASP A 41 5.34 -0.90 0.03
CA ASP A 41 4.35 -1.75 0.70
C ASP A 41 4.97 -3.06 1.19
N ARG A 42 5.90 -3.62 0.45
CA ARG A 42 6.65 -4.81 0.87
C ARG A 42 7.50 -4.54 2.10
N GLU A 43 8.15 -3.38 2.17
CA GLU A 43 8.94 -2.98 3.33
C GLU A 43 8.06 -2.75 4.56
N LEU A 44 6.94 -2.04 4.41
CA LEU A 44 5.96 -1.85 5.47
C LEU A 44 5.41 -3.18 6.00
N SER A 45 5.15 -4.14 5.13
CA SER A 45 4.69 -5.48 5.51
C SER A 45 5.75 -6.26 6.30
N LYS A 46 7.03 -6.11 5.95
CA LYS A 46 8.14 -6.73 6.71
C LYS A 46 8.26 -6.11 8.11
N ILE A 47 8.16 -4.78 8.20
CA ILE A 47 8.18 -4.08 9.49
C ILE A 47 7.00 -4.54 10.34
N ALA A 48 5.78 -4.59 9.79
CA ALA A 48 4.60 -5.04 10.50
C ALA A 48 4.76 -6.45 11.08
N LYS A 49 5.23 -7.40 10.28
CA LYS A 49 5.48 -8.78 10.74
C LYS A 49 6.50 -8.82 11.86
N ARG A 50 7.63 -8.14 11.69
CA ARG A 50 8.69 -8.09 12.71
C ARG A 50 8.20 -7.56 14.05
N GLU A 51 7.41 -6.49 14.04
CA GLU A 51 6.90 -5.89 15.27
C GLU A 51 5.80 -6.75 15.92
N LEU A 52 4.97 -7.42 15.14
CA LEU A 52 4.02 -8.41 15.66
C LEU A 52 4.72 -9.59 16.30
N ASP A 53 5.79 -10.11 15.70
CA ASP A 53 6.57 -11.20 16.26
C ASP A 53 7.20 -10.82 17.63
N LYS A 54 7.67 -9.58 17.74
CA LYS A 54 8.18 -9.04 19.01
C LYS A 54 7.10 -8.90 20.08
N ALA A 55 5.90 -8.49 19.68
CA ALA A 55 4.78 -8.30 20.59
C ALA A 55 4.22 -9.64 21.12
N GLY A 56 4.38 -10.71 20.36
CA GLY A 56 4.01 -12.07 20.78
C GLY A 56 2.53 -12.22 21.11
N ASP A 57 2.23 -12.83 22.27
CA ASP A 57 0.87 -13.17 22.68
C ASP A 57 0.12 -12.03 23.38
N VAL A 58 0.76 -10.89 23.57
CA VAL A 58 0.09 -9.69 24.14
C VAL A 58 -0.99 -9.17 23.21
N ILE A 59 -0.84 -9.43 21.91
CA ILE A 59 -1.78 -8.99 20.89
C ILE A 59 -2.62 -10.17 20.42
N TRP A 60 -3.93 -10.07 20.60
CA TRP A 60 -4.87 -11.08 20.14
C TRP A 60 -5.28 -10.88 18.66
N ARG A 61 -5.20 -9.64 18.15
CA ARG A 61 -5.53 -9.30 16.77
C ARG A 61 -4.26 -8.96 16.00
N LYS A 62 -3.90 -9.83 15.05
CA LYS A 62 -2.61 -9.78 14.32
C LYS A 62 -2.76 -9.50 12.81
N ASP A 63 -3.95 -9.11 12.39
CA ASP A 63 -4.27 -8.89 10.97
C ASP A 63 -3.92 -7.49 10.46
N ILE A 64 -4.00 -6.48 11.33
CA ILE A 64 -3.77 -5.08 10.97
C ILE A 64 -2.75 -4.43 11.88
N VAL A 65 -1.79 -3.74 11.28
CA VAL A 65 -0.76 -2.96 11.99
C VAL A 65 -0.77 -1.52 11.47
N GLY A 66 -0.80 -0.56 12.38
CA GLY A 66 -0.60 0.85 12.08
C GLY A 66 0.90 1.20 12.13
N ILE A 67 1.43 1.85 11.12
CA ILE A 67 2.81 2.31 11.06
C ILE A 67 2.84 3.80 10.75
N ALA A 68 3.44 4.59 11.62
CA ALA A 68 3.72 6.00 11.37
C ALA A 68 5.17 6.19 10.93
N ASP A 69 5.38 6.64 9.70
CA ASP A 69 6.71 6.92 9.15
C ASP A 69 7.02 8.42 9.25
N PHE A 70 7.53 8.82 10.36
CA PHE A 70 7.89 10.20 10.62
C PHE A 70 9.22 10.64 10.00
N GLY A 71 9.86 9.81 9.21
CA GLY A 71 10.93 10.20 8.29
C GLY A 71 10.46 10.98 7.08
N LEU A 72 9.13 11.04 6.86
CA LEU A 72 8.51 11.81 5.77
C LEU A 72 7.93 13.13 6.29
N HIS A 73 7.86 14.13 5.40
CA HIS A 73 7.22 15.41 5.68
C HIS A 73 5.72 15.24 6.00
N SER A 74 5.15 16.14 6.81
CA SER A 74 3.75 16.07 7.23
C SER A 74 2.72 16.21 6.08
N ALA A 75 3.13 16.77 4.96
CA ALA A 75 2.32 16.85 3.73
C ALA A 75 2.21 15.50 3.01
N GLU A 76 3.03 14.53 3.36
CA GLU A 76 3.00 13.21 2.77
C GLU A 76 2.04 12.26 3.53
N ARG A 77 1.57 11.23 2.84
CA ARG A 77 0.80 10.14 3.48
C ARG A 77 1.77 9.23 4.20
N ARG A 78 1.99 9.47 5.48
CA ARG A 78 3.02 8.84 6.30
C ARG A 78 2.49 7.98 7.44
N PHE A 79 1.18 7.77 7.51
CA PHE A 79 0.55 6.79 8.38
C PHE A 79 -0.06 5.68 7.55
N HIS A 80 0.29 4.43 7.83
CA HIS A 80 -0.04 3.27 7.02
C HIS A 80 -0.77 2.23 7.85
N PHE A 81 -1.97 1.83 7.44
CA PHE A 81 -2.58 0.59 7.90
C PHE A 81 -2.15 -0.53 6.98
N VAL A 82 -1.41 -1.48 7.54
CA VAL A 82 -0.95 -2.69 6.85
C VAL A 82 -1.85 -3.84 7.24
N ASN A 83 -2.65 -4.33 6.30
CA ASN A 83 -3.44 -5.54 6.48
C ASN A 83 -2.62 -6.72 5.95
N LEU A 84 -2.16 -7.58 6.86
CA LEU A 84 -1.30 -8.71 6.52
C LEU A 84 -2.05 -9.88 5.88
N GLU A 85 -3.33 -10.05 6.18
CA GLU A 85 -4.16 -11.09 5.57
C GLU A 85 -4.50 -10.77 4.13
N ARG A 86 -4.89 -9.51 3.86
CA ARG A 86 -5.25 -9.04 2.52
C ARG A 86 -4.07 -8.59 1.70
N GLN A 87 -2.89 -8.47 2.31
CA GLN A 87 -1.69 -7.88 1.69
C GLN A 87 -1.94 -6.49 1.10
N GLU A 88 -2.71 -5.68 1.84
CA GLU A 88 -3.14 -4.34 1.44
C GLU A 88 -2.53 -3.30 2.36
N VAL A 89 -2.09 -2.17 1.80
CA VAL A 89 -1.62 -1.01 2.55
C VAL A 89 -2.50 0.19 2.20
N LYS A 90 -3.06 0.84 3.23
CA LYS A 90 -3.79 2.11 3.10
C LYS A 90 -3.02 3.20 3.82
N SER A 91 -2.77 4.31 3.13
CA SER A 91 -1.92 5.39 3.62
C SER A 91 -2.72 6.68 3.81
N PHE A 92 -2.44 7.36 4.92
CA PHE A 92 -3.14 8.55 5.37
C PHE A 92 -2.15 9.64 5.81
N HIS A 93 -2.62 10.87 5.83
CA HIS A 93 -1.89 11.96 6.47
C HIS A 93 -2.02 11.85 7.98
N VAL A 94 -0.97 12.18 8.69
CA VAL A 94 -0.95 12.25 10.15
C VAL A 94 -0.07 13.41 10.59
N SER A 95 -0.52 14.14 11.60
CA SER A 95 0.28 15.16 12.28
C SER A 95 1.28 14.53 13.25
N HIS A 96 2.22 15.30 13.71
CA HIS A 96 3.10 14.99 14.83
C HIS A 96 2.89 16.00 15.96
N GLY A 97 3.43 15.71 17.13
CA GLY A 97 3.34 16.61 18.27
C GLY A 97 4.12 17.92 18.03
N THR A 98 3.59 19.03 18.53
CA THR A 98 4.21 20.36 18.36
C THR A 98 5.63 20.43 18.93
N GLY A 99 5.92 19.67 19.98
CA GLY A 99 7.28 19.57 20.55
C GLY A 99 8.27 18.82 19.67
N SER A 100 7.79 18.12 18.65
CA SER A 100 8.65 17.44 17.67
C SER A 100 9.11 18.31 16.52
N ASP A 101 8.42 19.42 16.29
CA ASP A 101 8.67 20.35 15.19
C ASP A 101 8.61 21.79 15.72
N PRO A 102 9.65 22.24 16.42
CA PRO A 102 9.68 23.58 17.02
C PRO A 102 9.72 24.70 16.00
N GLU A 103 10.18 24.42 14.79
CA GLU A 103 10.25 25.40 13.70
C GLU A 103 9.01 25.46 12.84
N HIS A 104 8.06 24.52 13.05
CA HIS A 104 6.79 24.40 12.30
C HIS A 104 6.99 24.28 10.79
N ASP A 105 8.03 23.55 10.38
CA ASP A 105 8.38 23.34 8.99
C ASP A 105 7.79 22.03 8.40
N GLY A 106 7.09 21.26 9.22
CA GLY A 106 6.43 20.00 8.82
C GLY A 106 7.32 18.78 8.92
N TRP A 107 8.55 18.91 9.34
CA TRP A 107 9.47 17.81 9.62
C TRP A 107 9.50 17.48 11.11
N LEU A 108 9.49 16.19 11.41
CA LEU A 108 9.70 15.75 12.79
C LEU A 108 11.20 15.68 13.06
N ASN A 109 11.69 16.55 13.94
CA ASN A 109 13.10 16.65 14.28
C ASN A 109 13.46 15.89 15.56
N THR A 110 12.51 15.76 16.49
CA THR A 110 12.75 15.17 17.81
C THR A 110 11.61 14.28 18.26
N PHE A 111 11.94 13.11 18.78
CA PHE A 111 11.02 12.26 19.53
C PHE A 111 11.22 12.45 21.03
N SER A 112 10.14 12.35 21.81
CA SER A 112 10.24 12.32 23.26
C SER A 112 9.12 11.47 23.87
N ASN A 113 9.49 10.66 24.86
CA ASN A 113 8.56 9.92 25.69
C ASN A 113 8.36 10.58 27.06
N VAL A 114 8.89 11.80 27.23
CA VAL A 114 8.73 12.58 28.47
C VAL A 114 7.37 13.23 28.48
N GLU A 115 6.62 13.05 29.55
CA GLU A 115 5.34 13.70 29.78
C GLU A 115 5.48 15.22 29.77
N GLY A 116 4.57 15.90 29.10
CA GLY A 116 4.61 17.38 28.96
C GLY A 116 5.53 17.90 27.87
N SER A 117 6.30 17.06 27.19
CA SER A 117 7.17 17.49 26.07
C SER A 117 6.40 17.94 24.84
N ASN A 118 5.12 17.56 24.72
CA ASN A 118 4.27 17.74 23.53
C ASN A 118 4.89 17.16 22.24
N ALA A 119 5.93 16.35 22.36
CA ALA A 119 6.55 15.69 21.24
C ALA A 119 5.92 14.32 20.97
N THR A 120 6.01 13.89 19.73
CA THR A 120 5.62 12.54 19.33
C THR A 120 6.54 11.52 20.01
N SER A 121 5.96 10.49 20.58
CA SER A 121 6.69 9.38 21.18
C SER A 121 7.23 8.42 20.12
N ARG A 122 8.31 7.75 20.45
CA ARG A 122 8.90 6.71 19.60
C ARG A 122 8.70 5.33 20.23
N GLY A 123 8.36 4.36 19.40
CA GLY A 123 8.25 2.98 19.82
C GLY A 123 7.05 2.25 19.25
N ALA A 124 6.84 1.03 19.71
CA ALA A 124 5.68 0.22 19.40
C ALA A 124 4.65 0.34 20.54
N TYR A 125 3.40 0.46 20.17
CA TYR A 125 2.28 0.61 21.12
C TYR A 125 1.21 -0.43 20.81
N VAL A 126 0.58 -0.95 21.85
CA VAL A 126 -0.61 -1.78 21.74
C VAL A 126 -1.82 -0.88 21.99
N THR A 127 -2.77 -0.90 21.08
CA THR A 127 -4.06 -0.21 21.27
C THR A 127 -5.07 -1.19 21.84
N TRP A 128 -5.81 -0.76 22.85
CA TRP A 128 -6.90 -1.52 23.48
C TRP A 128 -8.23 -0.88 23.13
N GLU A 129 -9.27 -1.71 22.98
CA GLU A 129 -10.66 -1.25 22.94
C GLU A 129 -11.17 -0.91 24.34
#